data_ee75f7ada2711cb509fd74c97b25a65d
#
_entry.id   ee75f7ada2711cb509fd74c97b25a65d
#
_cell.length_a   1.000
_cell.length_b   1.000
_cell.length_c   1.000
_cell.angle_alpha   90.00
_cell.angle_beta   90.00
_cell.angle_gamma   90.00
#
_symmetry.space_group_name_H-M   'P 1'
#
loop_
_entity.id
_entity.type
_entity.pdbx_description
1 polymer ?
#
loop_
_entity_poly.entity_id
_entity_poly.type
_entity_poly.pdbx_seq_one_letter_code
_entity_poly.pdbx_strand_id
1 'polypeptide(L)'
;KDINFDVKVGDVIGLVGKNGVGKTTLLRILMKIIRPTKGKIIENKKNLSSPFLVMQEMDYQFFTESVRSELALGNEIVSKDQQEKILKKMELYKMKDQLPFDLSGGEKQRLLVSIASLSKTNLFLFDEPTSGLDYINMERIADLIKDLKERGAVVIATHDPEFLYKTCNRIIYLKNGGIKKDIKLRVEDSTLIEQIFNDITK
;
A
#
# COMPACT_ATOMS: atom_id res chain seq x y z
N LYS A 1 2.39 14.64 16.23
CA LYS A 1 1.76 15.88 16.78
C LYS A 1 0.73 16.32 15.75
N ASP A 2 -0.54 16.54 16.17
CA ASP A 2 -1.60 17.18 15.38
C ASP A 2 -1.73 16.68 13.91
N ILE A 3 -1.84 15.36 13.76
CA ILE A 3 -2.12 14.73 12.46
C ILE A 3 -3.63 14.70 12.29
N ASN A 4 -4.14 15.50 11.35
CA ASN A 4 -5.56 15.58 11.05
C ASN A 4 -5.74 15.54 9.52
N PHE A 5 -6.32 14.48 8.98
CA PHE A 5 -6.66 14.32 7.58
C PHE A 5 -7.81 13.33 7.44
N ASP A 6 -8.48 13.38 6.32
CA ASP A 6 -9.53 12.43 5.94
C ASP A 6 -9.03 11.50 4.83
N VAL A 7 -9.67 10.34 4.71
CA VAL A 7 -9.43 9.34 3.66
C VAL A 7 -10.78 8.96 3.07
N LYS A 8 -10.91 9.06 1.76
CA LYS A 8 -12.15 8.79 1.03
C LYS A 8 -11.94 7.72 -0.03
N VAL A 9 -13.00 7.01 -0.39
CA VAL A 9 -13.00 6.11 -1.54
C VAL A 9 -12.53 6.89 -2.79
N GLY A 10 -11.64 6.31 -3.55
CA GLY A 10 -10.98 6.95 -4.69
C GLY A 10 -9.70 7.71 -4.37
N ASP A 11 -9.38 7.95 -3.08
CA ASP A 11 -8.09 8.52 -2.70
C ASP A 11 -6.98 7.47 -2.84
N VAL A 12 -5.89 7.86 -3.51
CA VAL A 12 -4.59 7.18 -3.46
C VAL A 12 -3.60 8.17 -2.86
N ILE A 13 -3.35 8.03 -1.56
CA ILE A 13 -2.59 8.98 -0.76
C ILE A 13 -1.15 8.50 -0.60
N GLY A 14 -0.19 9.29 -1.07
CA GLY A 14 1.23 9.11 -0.76
C GLY A 14 1.61 9.76 0.56
N LEU A 15 2.06 8.98 1.54
CA LEU A 15 2.68 9.48 2.77
C LEU A 15 4.18 9.63 2.55
N VAL A 16 4.67 10.86 2.53
CA VAL A 16 6.07 11.17 2.29
C VAL A 16 6.70 11.87 3.49
N GLY A 17 8.01 11.69 3.69
CA GLY A 17 8.76 12.31 4.78
C GLY A 17 10.02 11.53 5.12
N LYS A 18 10.92 12.15 5.90
CA LYS A 18 12.19 11.52 6.32
C LYS A 18 11.95 10.16 6.99
N ASN A 19 12.96 9.29 6.94
CA ASN A 19 12.92 8.05 7.71
C ASN A 19 12.76 8.37 9.20
N GLY A 20 11.96 7.57 9.90
CA GLY A 20 11.66 7.80 11.32
C GLY A 20 10.63 8.91 11.61
N VAL A 21 10.07 9.62 10.61
CA VAL A 21 9.07 10.69 10.84
C VAL A 21 7.71 10.15 11.34
N GLY A 22 7.47 8.83 11.20
CA GLY A 22 6.26 8.16 11.68
C GLY A 22 5.32 7.64 10.58
N LYS A 23 5.76 7.48 9.33
CA LYS A 23 4.94 6.93 8.23
C LYS A 23 4.38 5.54 8.59
N THR A 24 5.25 4.59 8.87
CA THR A 24 4.88 3.22 9.30
C THR A 24 4.01 3.22 10.56
N THR A 25 4.32 4.09 11.53
CA THR A 25 3.50 4.22 12.75
C THR A 25 2.08 4.68 12.42
N LEU A 26 1.94 5.63 11.50
CA LEU A 26 0.63 6.10 11.05
C LEU A 26 -0.15 5.00 10.33
N LEU A 27 0.49 4.21 9.46
CA LEU A 27 -0.14 3.04 8.83
C LEU A 27 -0.60 2.02 9.88
N ARG A 28 0.22 1.72 10.89
CA ARG A 28 -0.15 0.81 11.99
C ARG A 28 -1.30 1.33 12.85
N ILE A 29 -1.41 2.66 13.01
CA ILE A 29 -2.56 3.30 13.68
C ILE A 29 -3.81 3.15 12.81
N LEU A 30 -3.74 3.40 11.50
CA LEU A 30 -4.86 3.22 10.57
C LEU A 30 -5.32 1.77 10.50
N MET A 31 -4.39 0.80 10.59
CA MET A 31 -4.68 -0.63 10.71
C MET A 31 -5.25 -1.02 12.08
N LYS A 32 -5.24 -0.10 13.08
CA LYS A 32 -5.65 -0.32 14.48
C LYS A 32 -4.76 -1.31 15.26
N ILE A 33 -3.56 -1.59 14.78
CA ILE A 33 -2.54 -2.37 15.50
C ILE A 33 -2.04 -1.56 16.71
N ILE A 34 -1.87 -0.24 16.53
CA ILE A 34 -1.41 0.68 17.57
C ILE A 34 -2.51 1.70 17.85
N ARG A 35 -2.78 1.96 19.13
CA ARG A 35 -3.69 3.03 19.53
C ARG A 35 -2.98 4.39 19.49
N PRO A 36 -3.62 5.46 18.99
CA PRO A 36 -3.04 6.80 19.06
C PRO A 36 -2.94 7.24 20.53
N THR A 37 -1.83 7.88 20.89
CA THR A 37 -1.63 8.42 22.27
C THR A 37 -2.63 9.52 22.59
N LYS A 38 -3.00 10.32 21.58
CA LYS A 38 -4.04 11.36 21.67
C LYS A 38 -4.85 11.40 20.38
N GLY A 39 -6.08 11.87 20.44
CA GLY A 39 -6.98 11.90 19.29
C GLY A 39 -7.72 10.58 19.08
N LYS A 40 -8.34 10.43 17.94
CA LYS A 40 -9.15 9.25 17.58
C LYS A 40 -9.23 9.09 16.07
N ILE A 41 -9.43 7.85 15.62
CA ILE A 41 -9.87 7.55 14.25
C ILE A 41 -11.39 7.59 14.24
N ILE A 42 -11.96 8.34 13.31
CA ILE A 42 -13.41 8.41 13.08
C ILE A 42 -13.71 7.64 11.81
N GLU A 43 -14.51 6.60 11.90
CA GLU A 43 -14.91 5.75 10.78
C GLU A 43 -16.37 5.92 10.45
N ASN A 44 -16.70 5.86 9.16
CA ASN A 44 -18.09 5.76 8.74
C ASN A 44 -18.59 4.31 8.96
N LYS A 45 -19.46 4.14 9.95
CA LYS A 45 -19.96 2.81 10.38
C LYS A 45 -20.68 2.00 9.29
N LYS A 46 -21.07 2.61 8.17
CA LYS A 46 -21.81 1.93 7.09
C LYS A 46 -20.94 1.00 6.22
N ASN A 47 -19.60 1.11 6.28
CA ASN A 47 -18.68 0.38 5.39
C ASN A 47 -17.46 -0.17 6.16
N LEU A 48 -17.68 -0.82 7.29
CA LEU A 48 -16.62 -1.36 8.14
C LEU A 48 -16.11 -2.71 7.59
N SER A 49 -15.11 -2.66 6.72
CA SER A 49 -14.19 -3.77 6.52
C SER A 49 -12.86 -3.47 7.22
N SER A 50 -12.22 -4.50 7.78
CA SER A 50 -10.87 -4.33 8.36
C SER A 50 -9.91 -3.85 7.28
N PRO A 51 -9.07 -2.83 7.54
CA PRO A 51 -8.03 -2.43 6.59
C PRO A 51 -7.08 -3.59 6.27
N PHE A 52 -6.44 -3.56 5.10
CA PHE A 52 -5.37 -4.49 4.73
C PHE A 52 -4.04 -3.75 4.68
N LEU A 53 -3.03 -4.25 5.38
CA LEU A 53 -1.68 -3.66 5.41
C LEU A 53 -0.67 -4.61 4.79
N VAL A 54 0.01 -4.14 3.75
CA VAL A 54 1.25 -4.74 3.23
C VAL A 54 2.42 -4.06 3.94
N MET A 55 3.17 -4.83 4.73
CA MET A 55 4.30 -4.34 5.52
C MET A 55 5.60 -4.45 4.73
N GLN A 56 6.58 -3.64 5.08
CA GLN A 56 7.93 -3.71 4.54
C GLN A 56 8.61 -5.05 4.87
N GLU A 57 8.38 -5.59 6.09
CA GLU A 57 8.86 -6.90 6.51
C GLU A 57 7.86 -7.99 6.08
N MET A 58 8.02 -8.49 4.86
CA MET A 58 7.05 -9.35 4.18
C MET A 58 6.92 -10.76 4.79
N ASP A 59 8.01 -11.32 5.31
CA ASP A 59 8.04 -12.70 5.77
C ASP A 59 7.07 -12.96 6.94
N TYR A 60 6.76 -11.95 7.73
CA TYR A 60 5.76 -12.05 8.81
C TYR A 60 4.31 -12.12 8.34
N GLN A 61 4.07 -12.01 7.03
CA GLN A 61 2.73 -11.98 6.44
C GLN A 61 2.37 -13.25 5.67
N PHE A 62 3.26 -14.26 5.62
CA PHE A 62 3.01 -15.53 4.96
C PHE A 62 2.74 -16.64 5.99
N PHE A 63 1.69 -17.42 5.74
CA PHE A 63 1.18 -18.41 6.70
C PHE A 63 0.94 -19.79 6.10
N THR A 64 0.99 -19.92 4.78
CA THR A 64 0.62 -21.15 4.08
C THR A 64 1.80 -21.80 3.37
N GLU A 65 1.60 -23.02 2.93
CA GLU A 65 2.62 -23.85 2.28
C GLU A 65 2.71 -23.66 0.76
N SER A 66 1.90 -22.76 0.16
CA SER A 66 2.02 -22.44 -1.24
C SER A 66 1.49 -21.04 -1.57
N VAL A 67 2.05 -20.44 -2.63
CA VAL A 67 1.60 -19.15 -3.18
C VAL A 67 0.10 -19.16 -3.48
N ARG A 68 -0.44 -20.26 -3.99
CA ARG A 68 -1.86 -20.43 -4.27
C ARG A 68 -2.69 -20.43 -2.99
N SER A 69 -2.25 -21.16 -1.97
CA SER A 69 -2.93 -21.25 -0.69
C SER A 69 -2.94 -19.89 0.02
N GLU A 70 -1.86 -19.11 -0.15
CA GLU A 70 -1.76 -17.77 0.41
C GLU A 70 -2.80 -16.82 -0.17
N LEU A 71 -3.05 -16.87 -1.49
CA LEU A 71 -4.11 -16.09 -2.15
C LEU A 71 -5.52 -16.49 -1.68
N ALA A 72 -5.72 -17.75 -1.30
CA ALA A 72 -6.99 -18.26 -0.82
C ALA A 72 -7.24 -17.91 0.66
N LEU A 73 -6.19 -17.64 1.44
CA LEU A 73 -6.29 -17.40 2.86
C LEU A 73 -7.15 -16.16 3.17
N GLY A 74 -8.22 -16.36 3.94
CA GLY A 74 -9.17 -15.29 4.27
C GLY A 74 -10.06 -14.81 3.10
N ASN A 75 -9.96 -15.45 1.93
CA ASN A 75 -10.66 -15.09 0.70
C ASN A 75 -11.49 -16.25 0.13
N GLU A 76 -12.27 -16.95 0.96
CA GLU A 76 -13.05 -18.15 0.60
C GLU A 76 -13.97 -17.99 -0.61
N ILE A 77 -14.28 -16.77 -1.01
CA ILE A 77 -15.19 -16.45 -2.13
C ILE A 77 -14.43 -16.19 -3.44
N VAL A 78 -13.08 -16.10 -3.38
CA VAL A 78 -12.28 -15.86 -4.60
C VAL A 78 -12.21 -17.13 -5.43
N SER A 79 -12.74 -17.08 -6.65
CA SER A 79 -12.71 -18.23 -7.56
C SER A 79 -11.29 -18.59 -7.99
N LYS A 80 -11.07 -19.86 -8.35
CA LYS A 80 -9.79 -20.31 -8.91
C LYS A 80 -9.38 -19.48 -10.14
N ASP A 81 -10.34 -19.11 -10.99
CA ASP A 81 -10.07 -18.25 -12.15
C ASP A 81 -9.55 -16.87 -11.79
N GLN A 82 -10.08 -16.26 -10.73
CA GLN A 82 -9.60 -14.96 -10.24
C GLN A 82 -8.17 -15.07 -9.68
N GLN A 83 -7.89 -16.14 -8.92
CA GLN A 83 -6.54 -16.44 -8.43
C GLN A 83 -5.55 -16.64 -9.59
N GLU A 84 -5.91 -17.42 -10.60
CA GLU A 84 -5.05 -17.63 -11.76
C GLU A 84 -4.82 -16.35 -12.57
N LYS A 85 -5.85 -15.53 -12.76
CA LYS A 85 -5.73 -14.26 -13.47
C LYS A 85 -4.74 -13.33 -12.78
N ILE A 86 -4.86 -13.18 -11.44
CA ILE A 86 -3.94 -12.31 -10.70
C ILE A 86 -2.52 -12.87 -10.69
N LEU A 87 -2.33 -14.17 -10.53
CA LEU A 87 -1.02 -14.81 -10.59
C LEU A 87 -0.35 -14.62 -11.95
N LYS A 88 -1.11 -14.72 -13.05
CA LYS A 88 -0.61 -14.45 -14.41
C LYS A 88 -0.27 -12.98 -14.59
N LYS A 89 -1.14 -12.04 -14.16
CA LYS A 89 -0.91 -10.58 -14.21
C LYS A 89 0.38 -10.19 -13.48
N MET A 90 0.66 -10.83 -12.35
CA MET A 90 1.82 -10.54 -11.50
C MET A 90 3.03 -11.44 -11.75
N GLU A 91 3.00 -12.28 -12.80
CA GLU A 91 4.05 -13.23 -13.17
C GLU A 91 4.44 -14.19 -12.05
N LEU A 92 3.48 -14.64 -11.26
CA LEU A 92 3.65 -15.59 -10.16
C LEU A 92 3.07 -16.97 -10.48
N TYR A 93 2.43 -17.14 -11.64
CA TYR A 93 1.71 -18.39 -11.95
C TYR A 93 2.61 -19.64 -11.96
N LYS A 94 3.87 -19.51 -12.41
CA LYS A 94 4.83 -20.61 -12.42
C LYS A 94 5.26 -21.04 -11.01
N MET A 95 5.17 -20.15 -10.04
CA MET A 95 5.54 -20.37 -8.64
C MET A 95 4.33 -20.72 -7.74
N LYS A 96 3.16 -20.93 -8.31
CA LYS A 96 1.89 -21.10 -7.56
C LYS A 96 1.91 -22.21 -6.51
N ASP A 97 2.72 -23.23 -6.72
CA ASP A 97 2.83 -24.40 -5.86
C ASP A 97 4.12 -24.37 -4.98
N GLN A 98 4.92 -23.29 -5.05
CA GLN A 98 6.10 -23.07 -4.22
C GLN A 98 5.73 -22.44 -2.87
N LEU A 99 6.60 -22.65 -1.88
CA LEU A 99 6.50 -21.95 -0.59
C LEU A 99 6.66 -20.43 -0.78
N PRO A 100 5.82 -19.58 -0.17
CA PRO A 100 5.98 -18.13 -0.25
C PRO A 100 7.36 -17.65 0.24
N PHE A 101 7.96 -18.35 1.20
CA PHE A 101 9.28 -18.03 1.75
C PHE A 101 10.43 -18.23 0.74
N ASP A 102 10.28 -19.10 -0.25
CA ASP A 102 11.29 -19.37 -1.27
C ASP A 102 11.28 -18.32 -2.41
N LEU A 103 10.29 -17.45 -2.43
CA LEU A 103 10.19 -16.37 -3.40
C LEU A 103 11.27 -15.31 -3.17
N SER A 104 11.77 -14.70 -4.24
CA SER A 104 12.58 -13.48 -4.16
C SER A 104 11.80 -12.32 -3.53
N GLY A 105 12.49 -11.29 -3.04
CA GLY A 105 11.85 -10.13 -2.44
C GLY A 105 10.79 -9.48 -3.36
N GLY A 106 11.11 -9.33 -4.65
CA GLY A 106 10.17 -8.79 -5.62
C GLY A 106 8.94 -9.67 -5.88
N GLU A 107 9.10 -10.99 -5.85
CA GLU A 107 7.99 -11.95 -5.98
C GLU A 107 7.11 -11.93 -4.73
N LYS A 108 7.70 -11.88 -3.53
CA LYS A 108 6.99 -11.71 -2.27
C LYS A 108 6.13 -10.44 -2.26
N GLN A 109 6.72 -9.33 -2.72
CA GLN A 109 6.01 -8.06 -2.82
C GLN A 109 4.80 -8.14 -3.74
N ARG A 110 4.99 -8.72 -4.96
CA ARG A 110 3.90 -8.94 -5.91
C ARG A 110 2.82 -9.87 -5.35
N LEU A 111 3.21 -10.90 -4.59
CA LEU A 111 2.26 -11.80 -3.94
C LEU A 111 1.40 -11.05 -2.91
N LEU A 112 1.99 -10.26 -2.02
CA LEU A 112 1.25 -9.51 -1.01
C LEU A 112 0.29 -8.49 -1.62
N VAL A 113 0.72 -7.78 -2.68
CA VAL A 113 -0.16 -6.86 -3.40
C VAL A 113 -1.30 -7.62 -4.11
N SER A 114 -1.02 -8.84 -4.61
CA SER A 114 -2.06 -9.72 -5.18
C SER A 114 -3.10 -10.13 -4.13
N ILE A 115 -2.66 -10.51 -2.93
CA ILE A 115 -3.54 -10.85 -1.81
C ILE A 115 -4.41 -9.64 -1.42
N ALA A 116 -3.79 -8.45 -1.30
CA ALA A 116 -4.52 -7.21 -1.04
C ALA A 116 -5.60 -6.97 -2.09
N SER A 117 -5.28 -7.19 -3.38
CA SER A 117 -6.21 -6.97 -4.48
C SER A 117 -7.42 -7.90 -4.47
N LEU A 118 -7.29 -9.07 -3.90
CA LEU A 118 -8.40 -10.04 -3.76
C LEU A 118 -9.20 -9.87 -2.46
N SER A 119 -8.65 -9.13 -1.48
CA SER A 119 -9.31 -8.93 -0.18
C SER A 119 -10.57 -8.07 -0.30
N LYS A 120 -11.50 -8.24 0.63
CA LYS A 120 -12.77 -7.51 0.67
C LYS A 120 -12.69 -6.16 1.40
N THR A 121 -11.49 -5.66 1.63
CA THR A 121 -11.31 -4.37 2.29
C THR A 121 -11.67 -3.19 1.38
N ASN A 122 -11.96 -2.07 2.00
CA ASN A 122 -12.09 -0.76 1.35
C ASN A 122 -11.00 0.23 1.79
N LEU A 123 -10.00 -0.22 2.57
CA LEU A 123 -8.84 0.57 2.95
C LEU A 123 -7.57 -0.28 2.82
N PHE A 124 -6.74 0.08 1.85
CA PHE A 124 -5.49 -0.58 1.52
C PHE A 124 -4.31 0.27 2.00
N LEU A 125 -3.44 -0.32 2.77
CA LEU A 125 -2.28 0.33 3.35
C LEU A 125 -1.02 -0.36 2.83
N PHE A 126 -0.04 0.40 2.34
CA PHE A 126 1.22 -0.12 1.81
C PHE A 126 2.39 0.60 2.44
N ASP A 127 3.34 -0.16 2.99
CA ASP A 127 4.59 0.37 3.53
C ASP A 127 5.75 -0.04 2.63
N GLU A 128 6.28 0.91 1.83
CA GLU A 128 7.36 0.75 0.86
C GLU A 128 7.11 -0.36 -0.18
N PRO A 129 5.97 -0.33 -0.93
CA PRO A 129 5.56 -1.44 -1.80
C PRO A 129 6.44 -1.65 -3.03
N THR A 130 7.40 -0.79 -3.31
CA THR A 130 8.31 -0.88 -4.47
C THR A 130 9.77 -1.02 -4.08
N SER A 131 10.07 -1.17 -2.79
CA SER A 131 11.44 -1.29 -2.31
C SER A 131 12.14 -2.50 -2.92
N GLY A 132 13.28 -2.26 -3.61
CA GLY A 132 14.08 -3.30 -4.25
C GLY A 132 13.49 -3.89 -5.53
N LEU A 133 12.47 -3.28 -6.12
CA LEU A 133 11.91 -3.70 -7.40
C LEU A 133 12.60 -3.01 -8.58
N ASP A 134 12.68 -3.74 -9.70
CA ASP A 134 12.95 -3.12 -10.99
C ASP A 134 11.73 -2.34 -11.51
N TYR A 135 11.97 -1.55 -12.56
CA TYR A 135 10.94 -0.67 -13.15
C TYR A 135 9.70 -1.45 -13.63
N ILE A 136 9.89 -2.61 -14.26
CA ILE A 136 8.77 -3.39 -14.82
C ILE A 136 7.87 -3.91 -13.71
N ASN A 137 8.45 -4.41 -12.63
CA ASN A 137 7.71 -4.90 -11.47
C ASN A 137 7.06 -3.77 -10.68
N MET A 138 7.69 -2.59 -10.59
CA MET A 138 7.09 -1.39 -10.03
C MET A 138 5.84 -0.96 -10.82
N GLU A 139 5.90 -0.97 -12.17
CA GLU A 139 4.75 -0.65 -13.04
C GLU A 139 3.57 -1.60 -12.79
N ARG A 140 3.81 -2.91 -12.68
CA ARG A 140 2.76 -3.89 -12.39
C ARG A 140 2.05 -3.62 -11.06
N ILE A 141 2.82 -3.28 -10.03
CA ILE A 141 2.26 -2.92 -8.73
C ILE A 141 1.49 -1.60 -8.84
N ALA A 142 2.02 -0.60 -9.55
CA ALA A 142 1.35 0.67 -9.76
C ALA A 142 -0.03 0.49 -10.41
N ASP A 143 -0.11 -0.32 -11.45
CA ASP A 143 -1.37 -0.59 -12.15
C ASP A 143 -2.38 -1.32 -11.26
N LEU A 144 -1.91 -2.29 -10.46
CA LEU A 144 -2.80 -2.99 -9.53
C LEU A 144 -3.33 -2.06 -8.43
N ILE A 145 -2.48 -1.18 -7.90
CA ILE A 145 -2.87 -0.18 -6.90
C ILE A 145 -3.89 0.82 -7.47
N LYS A 146 -3.72 1.24 -8.73
CA LYS A 146 -4.72 2.10 -9.39
C LYS A 146 -6.10 1.43 -9.49
N ASP A 147 -6.14 0.11 -9.73
CA ASP A 147 -7.39 -0.64 -9.77
C ASP A 147 -8.09 -0.65 -8.39
N LEU A 148 -7.31 -0.63 -7.29
CA LEU A 148 -7.85 -0.66 -5.92
C LEU A 148 -8.67 0.58 -5.56
N LYS A 149 -8.36 1.76 -6.11
CA LYS A 149 -9.07 3.01 -5.82
C LYS A 149 -10.55 2.95 -6.16
N GLU A 150 -10.93 2.13 -7.15
CA GLU A 150 -12.33 1.98 -7.57
C GLU A 150 -13.18 1.26 -6.49
N ARG A 151 -12.53 0.53 -5.58
CA ARG A 151 -13.18 -0.24 -4.51
C ARG A 151 -13.01 0.39 -3.13
N GLY A 152 -12.03 1.27 -2.97
CA GLY A 152 -11.69 1.80 -1.66
C GLY A 152 -10.73 2.96 -1.72
N ALA A 153 -10.04 3.17 -0.62
CA ALA A 153 -8.96 4.12 -0.50
C ALA A 153 -7.62 3.40 -0.35
N VAL A 154 -6.57 4.01 -0.85
CA VAL A 154 -5.20 3.50 -0.75
C VAL A 154 -4.33 4.53 -0.04
N VAL A 155 -3.53 4.08 0.93
CA VAL A 155 -2.52 4.92 1.60
C VAL A 155 -1.17 4.23 1.48
N ILE A 156 -0.20 4.91 0.89
CA ILE A 156 1.12 4.38 0.54
C ILE A 156 2.19 5.19 1.25
N ALA A 157 2.96 4.59 2.13
CA ALA A 157 4.21 5.18 2.61
C ALA A 157 5.32 4.78 1.65
N THR A 158 5.99 5.75 1.03
CA THR A 158 7.11 5.49 0.14
C THR A 158 8.05 6.69 0.03
N HIS A 159 9.27 6.41 -0.39
CA HIS A 159 10.28 7.40 -0.74
C HIS A 159 10.57 7.44 -2.24
N ASP A 160 9.79 6.72 -3.06
CA ASP A 160 9.93 6.67 -4.52
C ASP A 160 9.05 7.74 -5.19
N PRO A 161 9.64 8.84 -5.73
CA PRO A 161 8.89 9.91 -6.36
C PRO A 161 8.21 9.49 -7.66
N GLU A 162 8.80 8.55 -8.41
CA GLU A 162 8.23 8.07 -9.66
C GLU A 162 6.99 7.24 -9.41
N PHE A 163 7.04 6.34 -8.42
CA PHE A 163 5.90 5.55 -8.01
C PHE A 163 4.74 6.42 -7.49
N LEU A 164 5.05 7.44 -6.70
CA LEU A 164 4.06 8.42 -6.24
C LEU A 164 3.38 9.15 -7.40
N TYR A 165 4.17 9.65 -8.33
CA TYR A 165 3.66 10.35 -9.51
C TYR A 165 2.72 9.47 -10.34
N LYS A 166 3.05 8.19 -10.47
CA LYS A 166 2.26 7.23 -11.24
C LYS A 166 0.98 6.78 -10.57
N THR A 167 0.94 6.74 -9.24
CA THR A 167 -0.16 6.09 -8.49
C THR A 167 -1.03 7.05 -7.71
N CYS A 168 -0.43 8.08 -7.10
CA CYS A 168 -1.11 8.91 -6.12
C CYS A 168 -1.87 10.07 -6.76
N ASN A 169 -3.03 10.39 -6.20
CA ASN A 169 -3.80 11.60 -6.51
C ASN A 169 -3.78 12.62 -5.36
N ARG A 170 -3.09 12.28 -4.25
CA ARG A 170 -2.92 13.15 -3.08
C ARG A 170 -1.62 12.81 -2.36
N ILE A 171 -0.92 13.82 -1.86
CA ILE A 171 0.28 13.65 -1.04
C ILE A 171 0.07 14.29 0.32
N ILE A 172 0.42 13.55 1.36
CA ILE A 172 0.54 14.04 2.73
C ILE A 172 2.03 14.04 3.10
N TYR A 173 2.60 15.24 3.21
CA TYR A 173 4.00 15.40 3.61
C TYR A 173 4.11 15.55 5.12
N LEU A 174 4.79 14.58 5.75
CA LEU A 174 5.06 14.54 7.19
C LEU A 174 6.44 15.15 7.48
N LYS A 175 6.49 16.11 8.42
CA LYS A 175 7.73 16.70 8.92
C LYS A 175 7.59 16.98 10.42
N ASN A 176 8.62 16.66 11.21
CA ASN A 176 8.65 16.85 12.66
C ASN A 176 7.45 16.22 13.41
N GLY A 177 6.96 15.07 12.90
CA GLY A 177 5.86 14.31 13.49
C GLY A 177 4.46 14.90 13.27
N GLY A 178 4.31 15.85 12.35
CA GLY A 178 3.04 16.46 11.95
C GLY A 178 2.88 16.54 10.44
N ILE A 179 1.69 16.94 9.96
CA ILE A 179 1.45 17.21 8.54
C ILE A 179 1.98 18.60 8.22
N LYS A 180 2.96 18.68 7.32
CA LYS A 180 3.48 19.94 6.77
C LYS A 180 2.68 20.40 5.57
N LYS A 181 2.28 19.47 4.70
CA LYS A 181 1.46 19.74 3.52
C LYS A 181 0.50 18.58 3.28
N ASP A 182 -0.68 18.90 2.79
CA ASP A 182 -1.71 17.98 2.31
C ASP A 182 -2.20 18.53 0.97
N ILE A 183 -1.89 17.82 -0.13
CA ILE A 183 -1.99 18.35 -1.48
C ILE A 183 -2.65 17.32 -2.37
N LYS A 184 -3.72 17.72 -3.05
CA LYS A 184 -4.26 16.97 -4.17
C LYS A 184 -3.39 17.19 -5.40
N LEU A 185 -2.93 16.09 -6.00
CA LEU A 185 -2.09 16.14 -7.19
C LEU A 185 -2.93 16.33 -8.46
N ARG A 186 -2.40 17.17 -9.36
CA ARG A 186 -2.84 17.30 -10.74
C ARG A 186 -1.74 16.77 -11.65
N VAL A 187 -2.08 16.49 -12.90
CA VAL A 187 -1.12 15.96 -13.90
C VAL A 187 0.13 16.85 -14.08
N GLU A 188 0.04 18.13 -13.71
CA GLU A 188 1.11 19.13 -13.88
C GLU A 188 2.02 19.27 -12.65
N ASP A 189 1.78 18.53 -11.55
CA ASP A 189 2.42 18.75 -10.25
C ASP A 189 3.75 17.96 -10.05
N SER A 190 4.41 17.50 -11.12
CA SER A 190 5.70 16.79 -11.03
C SER A 190 6.78 17.60 -10.30
N THR A 191 6.87 18.91 -10.59
CA THR A 191 7.82 19.82 -9.93
C THR A 191 7.57 19.96 -8.42
N LEU A 192 6.31 19.85 -7.99
CA LEU A 192 5.95 19.91 -6.57
C LEU A 192 6.42 18.66 -5.81
N ILE A 193 6.33 17.50 -6.44
CA ILE A 193 6.85 16.24 -5.88
C ILE A 193 8.36 16.35 -5.70
N GLU A 194 9.08 16.81 -6.73
CA GLU A 194 10.53 17.04 -6.66
C GLU A 194 10.92 18.02 -5.54
N GLN A 195 10.19 19.11 -5.37
CA GLN A 195 10.43 20.07 -4.29
C GLN A 195 10.23 19.45 -2.90
N ILE A 196 9.21 18.60 -2.72
CA ILE A 196 8.98 17.87 -1.47
C ILE A 196 10.16 16.94 -1.20
N PHE A 197 10.61 16.17 -2.19
CA PHE A 197 11.74 15.26 -2.03
C PHE A 197 13.05 15.99 -1.77
N ASN A 198 13.30 17.12 -2.40
CA ASN A 198 14.43 17.98 -2.09
C ASN A 198 14.42 18.55 -0.65
N ASP A 199 13.22 18.80 -0.07
CA ASP A 199 13.07 19.20 1.35
C ASP A 199 13.24 18.00 2.32
N ILE A 200 12.99 16.78 1.87
CA ILE A 200 13.19 15.54 2.63
C ILE A 200 14.69 15.20 2.73
N THR A 201 15.46 15.44 1.67
CA THR A 201 16.89 15.08 1.59
C THR A 201 17.82 16.08 2.28
N LYS A 202 17.35 17.29 2.52
CA LYS A 202 18.04 18.31 3.35
C LYS A 202 17.79 18.08 4.84
#